data_94cb954bacb5be00ec6eab41eff1149b
#
_entry.id   94cb954bacb5be00ec6eab41eff1149b
#
_cell.length_a   1.000
_cell.length_b   1.000
_cell.length_c   1.000
_cell.angle_alpha   90.00
_cell.angle_beta   90.00
_cell.angle_gamma   90.00
#
_symmetry.space_group_name_H-M   'P 1'
#
loop_
_entity.id
_entity.type
_entity.pdbx_description
1 polymer ?
#
loop_
_entity_poly.entity_id
_entity_poly.type
_entity_poly.pdbx_seq_one_letter_code
_entity_poly.pdbx_strand_id
1 'polypeptide(L)'
;ALEKEFVFVDVKYETTIKGDNQIITNIKFDDLEKFYVEQINIFGNFITEEKVIRNSLIIDEGDAYNKFLFDKSIKNIKSRRIFKSVKSNINQSLNEKQNKIIDIYVEESPTGEIFAGAGTGTSGATVAAGIKENNYLGKGISLSTNFTISEDEIKGKFSVVNPNFRNSDRSFNTTVESSNSDFLSTGGFKTSRTGFSLGTGFEQYSDLFVNLDISAYYEKLETSSTASSHKKKQEGDYLENLLSYNLIFNKLDQNFQPTDGYKFGFSQVLPIYADDLSITNSLDYSKYYSATDNLIFSGKLFLKAVNSIDDDVRVSRRIYIPSSKLRGFEPG
;
A
#
# COMPACT_ATOMS: atom_id res chain seq x y z
N ALA A 1 -0.16 23.25 10.18
CA ALA A 1 -0.47 24.11 11.34
C ALA A 1 -1.73 23.66 12.05
N LEU A 2 -2.77 23.21 11.34
CA LEU A 2 -4.03 22.73 11.93
C LEU A 2 -3.94 21.38 12.67
N GLU A 3 -2.87 20.62 12.46
CA GLU A 3 -2.75 19.26 13.00
C GLU A 3 -2.25 19.18 14.45
N LYS A 4 -1.62 20.20 15.01
CA LYS A 4 -1.01 20.12 16.35
C LYS A 4 -1.28 21.26 17.32
N GLU A 5 -1.54 22.49 16.86
CA GLU A 5 -1.59 23.65 17.78
C GLU A 5 -2.90 24.47 17.73
N PHE A 6 -3.73 24.35 16.67
CA PHE A 6 -4.92 25.18 16.48
C PHE A 6 -6.21 24.36 16.38
N VAL A 7 -6.30 23.29 17.13
CA VAL A 7 -7.40 22.32 17.10
C VAL A 7 -8.74 22.92 17.60
N PHE A 8 -8.68 23.98 18.39
CA PHE A 8 -9.82 24.60 19.06
C PHE A 8 -10.01 26.06 18.66
N VAL A 9 -9.72 26.39 17.43
CA VAL A 9 -9.87 27.75 16.89
C VAL A 9 -10.90 27.73 15.78
N ASP A 10 -11.94 28.55 15.92
CA ASP A 10 -12.84 28.86 14.81
C ASP A 10 -12.26 30.01 13.98
N VAL A 11 -12.17 29.80 12.68
CA VAL A 11 -11.62 30.80 11.75
C VAL A 11 -12.77 31.42 10.97
N LYS A 12 -13.14 32.63 11.32
CA LYS A 12 -14.10 33.45 10.56
C LYS A 12 -13.33 34.37 9.63
N TYR A 13 -13.78 34.50 8.39
CA TYR A 13 -13.20 35.45 7.47
C TYR A 13 -14.28 36.33 6.85
N GLU A 14 -13.96 37.60 6.74
CA GLU A 14 -14.77 38.58 6.02
C GLU A 14 -13.93 39.18 4.90
N THR A 15 -14.44 39.13 3.69
CA THR A 15 -13.75 39.65 2.52
C THR A 15 -14.45 40.91 2.03
N THR A 16 -13.71 42.00 1.98
CA THR A 16 -14.19 43.30 1.43
C THR A 16 -13.36 43.72 0.21
N ILE A 17 -14.04 44.16 -0.83
CA ILE A 17 -13.39 44.67 -2.03
C ILE A 17 -13.13 46.16 -1.83
N LYS A 18 -11.84 46.57 -1.92
CA LYS A 18 -11.44 47.97 -1.81
C LYS A 18 -10.90 48.46 -3.15
N GLY A 19 -11.73 49.20 -3.90
CA GLY A 19 -11.38 49.65 -5.24
C GLY A 19 -11.40 48.53 -6.30
N ASP A 20 -10.92 48.82 -7.50
CA ASP A 20 -11.07 47.92 -8.65
C ASP A 20 -10.18 46.66 -8.58
N ASN A 21 -9.15 46.62 -7.72
CA ASN A 21 -8.13 45.51 -7.75
C ASN A 21 -7.59 45.09 -6.38
N GLN A 22 -8.20 45.47 -5.27
CA GLN A 22 -7.74 45.08 -3.94
C GLN A 22 -8.84 44.36 -3.16
N ILE A 23 -8.51 43.17 -2.65
CA ILE A 23 -9.34 42.37 -1.74
C ILE A 23 -8.71 42.41 -0.37
N ILE A 24 -9.45 42.88 0.62
CA ILE A 24 -9.03 42.80 2.04
C ILE A 24 -9.79 41.66 2.67
N THR A 25 -9.07 40.65 3.15
CA THR A 25 -9.64 39.56 3.93
C THR A 25 -9.25 39.71 5.38
N ASN A 26 -10.21 39.97 6.24
CA ASN A 26 -10.04 39.99 7.69
C ASN A 26 -10.27 38.57 8.22
N ILE A 27 -9.26 38.00 8.84
CA ILE A 27 -9.34 36.66 9.45
C ILE A 27 -9.40 36.86 10.97
N LYS A 28 -10.48 36.38 11.58
CA LYS A 28 -10.67 36.39 13.03
C LYS A 28 -10.56 34.97 13.56
N PHE A 29 -9.75 34.81 14.59
CA PHE A 29 -9.58 33.56 15.31
C PHE A 29 -10.32 33.67 16.64
N ASP A 30 -11.32 32.84 16.84
CA ASP A 30 -12.07 32.77 18.10
C ASP A 30 -11.72 31.43 18.79
N ASP A 31 -11.41 31.46 20.08
CA ASP A 31 -11.20 30.23 20.86
C ASP A 31 -12.52 29.47 20.98
N LEU A 32 -12.51 28.19 20.62
CA LEU A 32 -13.65 27.30 20.80
C LEU A 32 -13.61 26.64 22.17
N GLU A 33 -14.80 26.37 22.72
CA GLU A 33 -14.91 25.51 23.91
C GLU A 33 -14.30 24.12 23.60
N LYS A 34 -13.46 23.64 24.50
CA LYS A 34 -12.86 22.31 24.40
C LYS A 34 -13.88 21.28 24.86
N PHE A 35 -14.15 20.34 23.95
CA PHE A 35 -14.94 19.15 24.27
C PHE A 35 -13.99 17.95 24.35
N TYR A 36 -14.31 16.99 25.20
CA TYR A 36 -13.56 15.76 25.36
C TYR A 36 -14.41 14.56 24.97
N VAL A 37 -13.79 13.50 24.50
CA VAL A 37 -14.47 12.24 24.20
C VAL A 37 -14.63 11.45 25.49
N GLU A 38 -15.86 11.33 25.99
CA GLU A 38 -16.17 10.55 27.18
C GLU A 38 -16.21 9.06 26.88
N GLN A 39 -16.86 8.70 25.76
CA GLN A 39 -17.09 7.31 25.42
C GLN A 39 -17.24 7.15 23.90
N ILE A 40 -16.72 6.03 23.39
CA ILE A 40 -16.91 5.60 22.00
C ILE A 40 -17.64 4.26 22.00
N ASN A 41 -18.88 4.26 21.53
CA ASN A 41 -19.70 3.07 21.40
C ASN A 41 -19.66 2.56 19.94
N ILE A 42 -19.54 1.25 19.77
CA ILE A 42 -19.51 0.61 18.45
C ILE A 42 -20.67 -0.39 18.38
N PHE A 43 -21.46 -0.31 17.31
CA PHE A 43 -22.64 -1.11 17.09
C PHE A 43 -22.65 -1.74 15.69
N GLY A 44 -23.19 -2.97 15.58
CA GLY A 44 -23.39 -3.66 14.30
C GLY A 44 -22.23 -4.53 13.86
N ASN A 45 -21.19 -4.66 14.67
CA ASN A 45 -20.03 -5.52 14.42
C ASN A 45 -20.28 -6.93 15.01
N PHE A 46 -21.09 -7.73 14.35
CA PHE A 46 -21.45 -9.09 14.82
C PHE A 46 -20.35 -10.12 14.61
N ILE A 47 -19.56 -9.98 13.54
CA ILE A 47 -18.46 -10.87 13.15
C ILE A 47 -17.11 -10.20 13.46
N THR A 48 -16.98 -8.91 13.13
CA THR A 48 -15.74 -8.15 13.30
C THR A 48 -15.49 -7.84 14.77
N GLU A 49 -14.32 -8.20 15.27
CA GLU A 49 -13.91 -7.84 16.63
C GLU A 49 -13.86 -6.32 16.79
N GLU A 50 -14.37 -5.81 17.90
CA GLU A 50 -14.43 -4.36 18.19
C GLU A 50 -13.06 -3.68 18.08
N LYS A 51 -11.99 -4.36 18.51
CA LYS A 51 -10.62 -3.85 18.42
C LYS A 51 -10.19 -3.51 16.99
N VAL A 52 -10.75 -4.18 15.96
CA VAL A 52 -10.44 -3.89 14.55
C VAL A 52 -10.94 -2.49 14.17
N ILE A 53 -12.08 -2.10 14.72
CA ILE A 53 -12.66 -0.77 14.50
C ILE A 53 -11.89 0.26 15.33
N ARG A 54 -11.67 -0.03 16.63
CA ARG A 54 -10.91 0.85 17.53
C ARG A 54 -9.50 1.14 17.01
N ASN A 55 -8.77 0.15 16.50
CA ASN A 55 -7.45 0.34 15.88
C ASN A 55 -7.45 1.21 14.60
N SER A 56 -8.62 1.59 14.11
CA SER A 56 -8.75 2.52 12.97
C SER A 56 -9.07 3.95 13.42
N LEU A 57 -9.35 4.14 14.72
CA LEU A 57 -9.59 5.45 15.30
C LEU A 57 -8.25 6.16 15.54
N ILE A 58 -8.26 7.48 15.38
CA ILE A 58 -7.12 8.35 15.68
C ILE A 58 -7.37 9.07 17.03
N ILE A 59 -8.63 9.14 17.43
CA ILE A 59 -9.06 9.71 18.69
C ILE A 59 -9.54 8.60 19.62
N ASP A 60 -9.17 8.69 20.89
CA ASP A 60 -9.56 7.76 21.94
C ASP A 60 -10.44 8.44 23.02
N GLU A 61 -10.99 7.63 23.89
CA GLU A 61 -11.71 8.09 25.08
C GLU A 61 -10.76 8.87 26.01
N GLY A 62 -11.16 10.06 26.41
CA GLY A 62 -10.34 11.02 27.17
C GLY A 62 -9.65 12.07 26.31
N ASP A 63 -9.55 11.88 25.00
CA ASP A 63 -8.94 12.84 24.10
C ASP A 63 -9.82 14.08 23.90
N ALA A 64 -9.17 15.18 23.57
CA ALA A 64 -9.87 16.37 23.12
C ALA A 64 -10.54 16.10 21.76
N TYR A 65 -11.85 16.32 21.69
CA TYR A 65 -12.61 16.09 20.47
C TYR A 65 -12.17 17.03 19.36
N ASN A 66 -11.72 16.46 18.26
CA ASN A 66 -11.36 17.16 17.03
C ASN A 66 -12.13 16.58 15.86
N LYS A 67 -12.95 17.39 15.21
CA LYS A 67 -13.76 16.94 14.07
C LYS A 67 -12.91 16.41 12.93
N PHE A 68 -11.77 17.03 12.62
CA PHE A 68 -10.88 16.58 11.53
C PHE A 68 -10.30 15.18 11.82
N LEU A 69 -9.80 14.95 13.04
CA LEU A 69 -9.28 13.64 13.44
C LEU A 69 -10.38 12.59 13.51
N PHE A 70 -11.58 13.00 13.96
CA PHE A 70 -12.76 12.13 13.93
C PHE A 70 -13.16 11.73 12.50
N ASP A 71 -13.27 12.69 11.58
CA ASP A 71 -13.60 12.42 10.17
C ASP A 71 -12.52 11.52 9.51
N LYS A 72 -11.24 11.72 9.86
CA LYS A 72 -10.14 10.86 9.43
C LYS A 72 -10.28 9.44 10.00
N SER A 73 -10.68 9.28 11.25
CA SER A 73 -10.99 8.00 11.89
C SER A 73 -12.10 7.25 11.14
N ILE A 74 -13.20 7.92 10.81
CA ILE A 74 -14.30 7.34 10.04
C ILE A 74 -13.83 6.93 8.62
N LYS A 75 -13.00 7.75 7.98
CA LYS A 75 -12.39 7.39 6.69
C LYS A 75 -11.50 6.15 6.79
N ASN A 76 -10.71 6.02 7.87
CA ASN A 76 -9.87 4.86 8.12
C ASN A 76 -10.71 3.58 8.25
N ILE A 77 -11.82 3.62 9.02
CA ILE A 77 -12.74 2.48 9.14
C ILE A 77 -13.30 2.10 7.75
N LYS A 78 -13.79 3.08 6.98
CA LYS A 78 -14.32 2.86 5.63
C LYS A 78 -13.24 2.28 4.67
N SER A 79 -12.00 2.72 4.80
CA SER A 79 -10.90 2.27 3.94
C SER A 79 -10.54 0.79 4.09
N ARG A 80 -10.94 0.16 5.19
CA ARG A 80 -10.76 -1.29 5.40
C ARG A 80 -11.60 -2.14 4.44
N ARG A 81 -12.68 -1.57 3.87
CA ARG A 81 -13.58 -2.26 2.91
C ARG A 81 -14.19 -3.55 3.45
N ILE A 82 -14.37 -3.64 4.76
CA ILE A 82 -15.03 -4.77 5.43
C ILE A 82 -16.45 -4.41 5.88
N PHE A 83 -16.84 -3.16 5.71
CA PHE A 83 -18.16 -2.65 6.04
C PHE A 83 -18.85 -2.08 4.80
N LYS A 84 -20.14 -2.40 4.65
CA LYS A 84 -21.01 -1.86 3.61
C LYS A 84 -21.34 -0.38 3.90
N SER A 85 -21.59 -0.06 5.17
CA SER A 85 -21.81 1.32 5.61
C SER A 85 -21.17 1.57 6.98
N VAL A 86 -20.71 2.81 7.18
CA VAL A 86 -20.21 3.31 8.46
C VAL A 86 -20.88 4.66 8.70
N LYS A 87 -21.70 4.74 9.73
CA LYS A 87 -22.39 5.97 10.18
C LYS A 87 -21.94 6.32 11.59
N SER A 88 -22.02 7.57 11.94
CA SER A 88 -21.66 8.01 13.29
C SER A 88 -22.59 9.11 13.76
N ASN A 89 -22.88 9.10 15.06
CA ASN A 89 -23.59 10.17 15.76
C ASN A 89 -22.69 10.68 16.87
N ILE A 90 -22.78 11.98 17.14
CA ILE A 90 -22.05 12.62 18.22
C ILE A 90 -23.08 13.27 19.11
N ASN A 91 -23.15 12.78 20.33
CA ASN A 91 -24.11 13.24 21.35
C ASN A 91 -23.35 13.98 22.44
N GLN A 92 -23.99 14.94 23.05
CA GLN A 92 -23.47 15.60 24.27
C GLN A 92 -23.72 14.68 25.47
N SER A 93 -22.73 14.56 26.35
CA SER A 93 -22.92 13.80 27.60
C SER A 93 -24.01 14.43 28.45
N LEU A 94 -24.79 13.59 29.11
CA LEU A 94 -25.79 14.01 30.07
C LEU A 94 -25.15 14.39 31.42
N ASN A 95 -23.95 13.86 31.70
CA ASN A 95 -23.25 14.04 32.97
C ASN A 95 -22.43 15.33 32.99
N GLU A 96 -21.72 15.60 31.89
CA GLU A 96 -20.83 16.76 31.76
C GLU A 96 -21.01 17.45 30.42
N LYS A 97 -21.35 18.75 30.47
CA LYS A 97 -21.62 19.55 29.26
C LYS A 97 -20.44 19.66 28.30
N GLN A 98 -19.21 19.46 28.79
CA GLN A 98 -17.98 19.51 27.96
C GLN A 98 -17.60 18.16 27.39
N ASN A 99 -18.34 17.09 27.64
CA ASN A 99 -18.06 15.77 27.17
C ASN A 99 -18.99 15.35 26.03
N LYS A 100 -18.43 14.58 25.08
CA LYS A 100 -19.13 14.04 23.93
C LYS A 100 -19.07 12.52 23.94
N ILE A 101 -20.20 11.90 23.61
CA ILE A 101 -20.31 10.47 23.37
C ILE A 101 -20.39 10.27 21.88
N ILE A 102 -19.54 9.37 21.36
CA ILE A 102 -19.46 9.03 19.95
C ILE A 102 -20.05 7.65 19.74
N ASP A 103 -21.12 7.56 18.95
CA ASP A 103 -21.74 6.30 18.56
C ASP A 103 -21.37 6.00 17.11
N ILE A 104 -20.72 4.87 16.86
CA ILE A 104 -20.32 4.39 15.54
C ILE A 104 -21.17 3.17 15.19
N TYR A 105 -21.89 3.26 14.10
CA TYR A 105 -22.74 2.18 13.57
C TYR A 105 -22.12 1.63 12.31
N VAL A 106 -21.77 0.36 12.31
CA VAL A 106 -21.25 -0.35 11.15
C VAL A 106 -22.26 -1.36 10.63
N GLU A 107 -22.30 -1.55 9.33
CA GLU A 107 -23.02 -2.61 8.65
C GLU A 107 -22.00 -3.50 7.96
N GLU A 108 -21.84 -4.74 8.41
CA GLU A 108 -20.86 -5.67 7.85
C GLU A 108 -21.23 -6.08 6.42
N SER A 109 -20.22 -6.34 5.62
CA SER A 109 -20.36 -6.90 4.27
C SER A 109 -19.61 -8.22 4.15
N PRO A 110 -19.96 -9.08 3.20
CA PRO A 110 -19.10 -10.20 2.83
C PRO A 110 -17.72 -9.68 2.46
N THR A 111 -16.66 -10.27 3.04
CA THR A 111 -15.28 -9.84 2.89
C THR A 111 -14.44 -10.78 2.03
N GLY A 112 -15.00 -11.96 1.71
CA GLY A 112 -14.42 -12.93 0.80
C GLY A 112 -14.71 -12.60 -0.67
N GLU A 113 -13.67 -12.61 -1.49
CA GLU A 113 -13.71 -12.37 -2.92
C GLU A 113 -13.07 -13.56 -3.65
N ILE A 114 -13.72 -14.05 -4.70
CA ILE A 114 -13.16 -15.03 -5.62
C ILE A 114 -13.11 -14.37 -6.99
N PHE A 115 -11.97 -14.46 -7.64
CA PHE A 115 -11.83 -13.96 -9.00
C PHE A 115 -11.22 -15.04 -9.91
N ALA A 116 -11.62 -15.02 -11.16
CA ALA A 116 -11.00 -15.78 -12.23
C ALA A 116 -11.07 -14.95 -13.50
N GLY A 117 -10.03 -14.97 -14.29
CA GLY A 117 -9.96 -14.23 -15.54
C GLY A 117 -9.01 -14.90 -16.53
N ALA A 118 -9.27 -14.68 -17.81
CA ALA A 118 -8.37 -15.06 -18.88
C ALA A 118 -8.20 -13.89 -19.84
N GLY A 119 -7.01 -13.78 -20.40
CA GLY A 119 -6.68 -12.73 -21.36
C GLY A 119 -5.56 -13.17 -22.32
N THR A 120 -5.35 -12.40 -23.36
CA THR A 120 -4.23 -12.56 -24.27
C THR A 120 -3.45 -11.26 -24.36
N GLY A 121 -2.14 -11.37 -24.44
CA GLY A 121 -1.23 -10.22 -24.52
C GLY A 121 0.03 -10.55 -25.28
N THR A 122 1.00 -9.69 -25.20
CA THR A 122 2.34 -9.89 -25.81
C THR A 122 3.09 -11.11 -25.27
N SER A 123 2.74 -11.55 -24.04
CA SER A 123 3.29 -12.76 -23.40
C SER A 123 2.39 -13.99 -23.57
N GLY A 124 1.57 -14.02 -24.63
CA GLY A 124 0.66 -15.14 -24.92
C GLY A 124 -0.64 -15.09 -24.10
N ALA A 125 -1.31 -16.24 -24.03
CA ALA A 125 -2.53 -16.42 -23.25
C ALA A 125 -2.20 -16.50 -21.76
N THR A 126 -3.00 -15.83 -20.94
CA THR A 126 -2.83 -15.84 -19.49
C THR A 126 -4.16 -16.16 -18.80
N VAL A 127 -4.13 -17.06 -17.83
CA VAL A 127 -5.25 -17.35 -16.94
C VAL A 127 -4.82 -17.01 -15.50
N ALA A 128 -5.66 -16.28 -14.80
CA ALA A 128 -5.44 -15.96 -13.39
C ALA A 128 -6.68 -16.32 -12.57
N ALA A 129 -6.45 -16.85 -11.38
CA ALA A 129 -7.51 -17.12 -10.40
C ALA A 129 -6.99 -16.83 -9.00
N GLY A 130 -7.89 -16.47 -8.10
CA GLY A 130 -7.51 -16.24 -6.71
C GLY A 130 -8.68 -16.09 -5.79
N ILE A 131 -8.35 -16.17 -4.51
CA ILE A 131 -9.27 -15.98 -3.39
C ILE A 131 -8.66 -14.94 -2.48
N LYS A 132 -9.46 -14.01 -2.01
CA LYS A 132 -9.08 -13.00 -1.04
C LYS A 132 -10.12 -12.92 0.06
N GLU A 133 -9.67 -12.90 1.29
CA GLU A 133 -10.49 -12.64 2.48
C GLU A 133 -9.89 -11.43 3.21
N ASN A 134 -10.67 -10.38 3.45
CA ASN A 134 -10.17 -9.14 4.03
C ASN A 134 -10.40 -9.04 5.54
N ASN A 135 -11.15 -9.97 6.13
CA ASN A 135 -11.49 -9.96 7.55
C ASN A 135 -11.50 -11.36 8.15
N TYR A 136 -10.41 -12.10 7.96
CA TYR A 136 -10.31 -13.49 8.40
C TYR A 136 -10.61 -13.63 9.91
N LEU A 137 -11.62 -14.46 10.23
CA LEU A 137 -12.14 -14.69 11.57
C LEU A 137 -12.58 -13.41 12.31
N GLY A 138 -12.99 -12.36 11.59
CA GLY A 138 -13.37 -11.08 12.21
C GLY A 138 -12.21 -10.25 12.77
N LYS A 139 -10.97 -10.64 12.51
CA LYS A 139 -9.76 -10.02 13.10
C LYS A 139 -9.15 -8.92 12.23
N GLY A 140 -9.78 -8.55 11.11
CA GLY A 140 -9.24 -7.58 10.17
C GLY A 140 -7.95 -8.04 9.47
N ILE A 141 -7.65 -9.34 9.52
CA ILE A 141 -6.50 -9.96 8.85
C ILE A 141 -6.90 -10.26 7.41
N SER A 142 -6.07 -9.87 6.46
CA SER A 142 -6.27 -10.17 5.04
C SER A 142 -5.47 -11.42 4.66
N LEU A 143 -6.16 -12.38 4.04
CA LEU A 143 -5.57 -13.55 3.39
C LEU A 143 -5.78 -13.43 1.90
N SER A 144 -4.78 -13.78 1.10
CA SER A 144 -4.94 -13.85 -0.35
C SER A 144 -4.13 -15.00 -0.94
N THR A 145 -4.74 -15.68 -1.90
CA THR A 145 -4.08 -16.71 -2.72
C THR A 145 -4.31 -16.36 -4.18
N ASN A 146 -3.25 -16.30 -4.95
CA ASN A 146 -3.30 -15.96 -6.36
C ASN A 146 -2.51 -16.99 -7.16
N PHE A 147 -3.09 -17.45 -8.25
CA PHE A 147 -2.45 -18.32 -9.24
C PHE A 147 -2.52 -17.63 -10.60
N THR A 148 -1.40 -17.65 -11.30
CA THR A 148 -1.32 -17.14 -12.67
C THR A 148 -0.61 -18.19 -13.52
N ILE A 149 -1.19 -18.49 -14.67
CA ILE A 149 -0.62 -19.40 -15.64
C ILE A 149 -0.60 -18.67 -16.99
N SER A 150 0.56 -18.53 -17.56
CA SER A 150 0.76 -18.03 -18.92
C SER A 150 1.57 -19.02 -19.73
N GLU A 151 1.85 -18.69 -20.98
CA GLU A 151 2.65 -19.51 -21.87
C GLU A 151 4.06 -19.75 -21.31
N ASP A 152 4.65 -18.71 -20.71
CA ASP A 152 6.04 -18.73 -20.22
C ASP A 152 6.14 -18.79 -18.68
N GLU A 153 5.03 -18.64 -17.92
CA GLU A 153 5.12 -18.54 -16.46
C GLU A 153 3.94 -19.24 -15.76
N ILE A 154 4.29 -19.99 -14.72
CA ILE A 154 3.35 -20.48 -13.71
C ILE A 154 3.74 -19.87 -12.37
N LYS A 155 2.84 -19.15 -11.73
CA LYS A 155 3.08 -18.47 -10.46
C LYS A 155 1.97 -18.71 -9.47
N GLY A 156 2.35 -19.10 -8.25
CA GLY A 156 1.49 -19.19 -7.08
C GLY A 156 1.99 -18.26 -5.97
N LYS A 157 1.07 -17.53 -5.34
CA LYS A 157 1.39 -16.65 -4.21
C LYS A 157 0.31 -16.75 -3.14
N PHE A 158 0.74 -16.97 -1.89
CA PHE A 158 -0.09 -16.89 -0.71
C PHE A 158 0.42 -15.78 0.20
N SER A 159 -0.46 -14.90 0.66
CA SER A 159 -0.09 -13.77 1.53
C SER A 159 -1.07 -13.64 2.69
N VAL A 160 -0.52 -13.34 3.86
CA VAL A 160 -1.24 -12.99 5.08
C VAL A 160 -0.79 -11.60 5.50
N VAL A 161 -1.72 -10.69 5.71
CA VAL A 161 -1.43 -9.33 6.17
C VAL A 161 -2.28 -9.02 7.40
N ASN A 162 -1.61 -8.77 8.53
CA ASN A 162 -2.23 -8.21 9.72
C ASN A 162 -1.88 -6.72 9.79
N PRO A 163 -2.81 -5.81 9.51
CA PRO A 163 -2.52 -4.37 9.46
C PRO A 163 -2.28 -3.74 10.82
N ASN A 164 -2.74 -4.37 11.91
CA ASN A 164 -2.57 -3.89 13.29
C ASN A 164 -1.98 -4.99 14.16
N PHE A 165 -0.75 -5.39 13.85
CA PHE A 165 -0.08 -6.47 14.58
C PHE A 165 0.10 -6.11 16.05
N ARG A 166 -0.39 -6.97 16.95
CA ARG A 166 -0.41 -6.77 18.41
C ARG A 166 -1.11 -5.47 18.83
N ASN A 167 -2.18 -5.09 18.12
CA ASN A 167 -2.95 -3.86 18.36
C ASN A 167 -2.09 -2.58 18.27
N SER A 168 -1.10 -2.58 17.40
CA SER A 168 -0.27 -1.42 17.12
C SER A 168 -0.54 -0.89 15.70
N ASP A 169 -0.05 0.30 15.39
CA ASP A 169 -0.11 0.90 14.04
C ASP A 169 0.92 0.29 13.07
N ARG A 170 1.44 -0.88 13.42
CA ARG A 170 2.39 -1.63 12.59
C ARG A 170 1.70 -2.80 11.93
N SER A 171 1.85 -2.90 10.62
CA SER A 171 1.46 -4.10 9.90
C SER A 171 2.50 -5.21 10.04
N PHE A 172 2.03 -6.45 9.95
CA PHE A 172 2.88 -7.61 9.77
C PHE A 172 2.38 -8.41 8.57
N ASN A 173 3.27 -8.72 7.65
CA ASN A 173 2.96 -9.48 6.44
C ASN A 173 3.85 -10.70 6.32
N THR A 174 3.25 -11.78 5.83
CA THR A 174 3.93 -13.02 5.47
C THR A 174 3.51 -13.38 4.07
N THR A 175 4.48 -13.72 3.22
CA THR A 175 4.20 -14.18 1.86
C THR A 175 4.99 -15.46 1.59
N VAL A 176 4.33 -16.42 0.94
CA VAL A 176 4.96 -17.59 0.35
C VAL A 176 4.67 -17.55 -1.13
N GLU A 177 5.69 -17.70 -1.96
CA GLU A 177 5.51 -17.68 -3.41
C GLU A 177 6.38 -18.72 -4.10
N SER A 178 5.87 -19.21 -5.22
CA SER A 178 6.58 -20.10 -6.13
C SER A 178 6.28 -19.68 -7.55
N SER A 179 7.32 -19.59 -8.38
CA SER A 179 7.20 -19.29 -9.79
C SER A 179 8.11 -20.20 -10.62
N ASN A 180 7.62 -20.57 -11.77
CA ASN A 180 8.38 -21.29 -12.79
C ASN A 180 8.21 -20.51 -14.09
N SER A 181 9.32 -19.97 -14.61
CA SER A 181 9.34 -19.15 -15.83
C SER A 181 10.22 -19.83 -16.87
N ASP A 182 9.64 -20.17 -18.01
CA ASP A 182 10.29 -20.90 -19.09
C ASP A 182 10.52 -20.00 -20.30
N PHE A 183 11.70 -19.43 -20.40
CA PHE A 183 12.16 -18.63 -21.52
C PHE A 183 13.24 -19.37 -22.34
N LEU A 184 13.23 -20.73 -22.37
CA LEU A 184 14.23 -21.51 -23.09
C LEU A 184 14.26 -21.19 -24.60
N SER A 185 13.08 -20.96 -25.20
CA SER A 185 12.94 -20.63 -26.61
C SER A 185 13.30 -19.19 -26.95
N THR A 186 12.90 -18.24 -26.12
CA THR A 186 13.04 -16.79 -26.37
C THR A 186 14.28 -16.21 -25.71
N GLY A 187 14.54 -16.59 -24.46
CA GLY A 187 15.63 -16.08 -23.63
C GLY A 187 16.81 -17.05 -23.43
N GLY A 188 16.64 -18.32 -23.79
CA GLY A 188 17.66 -19.34 -23.59
C GLY A 188 17.88 -19.79 -22.15
N PHE A 189 16.90 -19.53 -21.23
CA PHE A 189 16.97 -19.95 -19.84
C PHE A 189 15.58 -20.23 -19.27
N LYS A 190 15.57 -20.98 -18.18
CA LYS A 190 14.39 -21.29 -17.38
C LYS A 190 14.73 -21.12 -15.92
N THR A 191 13.78 -20.60 -15.13
CA THR A 191 13.95 -20.44 -13.69
C THR A 191 12.79 -21.06 -12.91
N SER A 192 13.12 -21.70 -11.81
CA SER A 192 12.15 -22.12 -10.80
C SER A 192 12.55 -21.49 -9.47
N ARG A 193 11.72 -20.62 -8.94
CA ARG A 193 12.01 -19.84 -7.73
C ARG A 193 10.91 -20.02 -6.70
N THR A 194 11.27 -20.46 -5.51
CA THR A 194 10.34 -20.66 -4.40
C THR A 194 10.91 -20.04 -3.14
N GLY A 195 10.06 -19.41 -2.35
CA GLY A 195 10.52 -18.79 -1.11
C GLY A 195 9.42 -18.15 -0.31
N PHE A 196 9.85 -17.50 0.76
CA PHE A 196 8.96 -16.78 1.65
C PHE A 196 9.55 -15.42 2.03
N SER A 197 8.69 -14.52 2.47
CA SER A 197 9.07 -13.24 3.08
C SER A 197 8.24 -12.93 4.31
N LEU A 198 8.88 -12.22 5.24
CA LEU A 198 8.28 -11.66 6.44
C LEU A 198 8.56 -10.17 6.42
N GLY A 199 7.53 -9.38 6.65
CA GLY A 199 7.68 -7.93 6.60
C GLY A 199 6.86 -7.20 7.64
N THR A 200 7.22 -5.94 7.84
CA THR A 200 6.49 -5.00 8.68
C THR A 200 6.42 -3.64 8.00
N GLY A 201 5.32 -2.93 8.20
CA GLY A 201 5.13 -1.58 7.66
C GLY A 201 4.49 -0.67 8.68
N PHE A 202 4.90 0.59 8.71
CA PHE A 202 4.39 1.60 9.62
C PHE A 202 4.61 3.01 9.05
N GLU A 203 3.82 3.96 9.54
CA GLU A 203 4.02 5.38 9.27
C GLU A 203 5.02 5.93 10.30
N GLN A 204 6.22 6.31 9.85
CA GLN A 204 7.29 6.80 10.74
C GLN A 204 7.11 8.29 11.05
N TYR A 205 6.72 9.06 10.06
CA TYR A 205 6.35 10.47 10.15
C TYR A 205 5.12 10.70 9.30
N SER A 206 4.41 11.81 9.52
CA SER A 206 3.24 12.17 8.71
C SER A 206 3.53 12.00 7.21
N ASP A 207 2.75 11.13 6.56
CA ASP A 207 2.83 10.78 5.14
C ASP A 207 4.10 10.00 4.71
N LEU A 208 5.01 9.65 5.63
CA LEU A 208 6.20 8.83 5.37
C LEU A 208 5.98 7.40 5.90
N PHE A 209 5.77 6.47 4.99
CA PHE A 209 5.61 5.05 5.28
C PHE A 209 6.93 4.31 5.06
N VAL A 210 7.26 3.44 6.01
CA VAL A 210 8.43 2.56 5.98
C VAL A 210 7.95 1.13 5.94
N ASN A 211 8.43 0.34 4.96
CA ASN A 211 8.24 -1.10 4.94
C ASN A 211 9.62 -1.77 4.97
N LEU A 212 9.74 -2.80 5.80
CA LEU A 212 10.93 -3.63 5.96
C LEU A 212 10.54 -5.08 5.74
N ASP A 213 11.26 -5.79 4.89
CA ASP A 213 11.00 -7.19 4.59
C ASP A 213 12.31 -8.01 4.61
N ILE A 214 12.25 -9.19 5.20
CA ILE A 214 13.29 -10.22 5.11
C ILE A 214 12.70 -11.37 4.31
N SER A 215 13.46 -11.87 3.35
CA SER A 215 13.01 -12.96 2.49
C SER A 215 14.11 -14.00 2.28
N ALA A 216 13.68 -15.23 2.08
CA ALA A 216 14.52 -16.35 1.71
C ALA A 216 13.96 -17.04 0.48
N TYR A 217 14.79 -17.20 -0.55
CA TYR A 217 14.42 -17.82 -1.81
C TYR A 217 15.45 -18.87 -2.20
N TYR A 218 14.93 -19.94 -2.77
CA TYR A 218 15.70 -20.91 -3.52
C TYR A 218 15.33 -20.78 -4.99
N GLU A 219 16.32 -20.60 -5.85
CA GLU A 219 16.14 -20.48 -7.29
C GLU A 219 17.01 -21.50 -8.01
N LYS A 220 16.41 -22.24 -8.93
CA LYS A 220 17.09 -23.08 -9.89
C LYS A 220 17.06 -22.43 -11.26
N LEU A 221 18.23 -22.25 -11.87
CA LEU A 221 18.40 -21.69 -13.21
C LEU A 221 18.96 -22.76 -14.15
N GLU A 222 18.24 -23.04 -15.21
CA GLU A 222 18.60 -23.97 -16.26
C GLU A 222 18.78 -23.21 -17.59
N THR A 223 19.67 -23.66 -18.47
CA THR A 223 19.91 -22.99 -19.75
C THR A 223 19.67 -23.93 -20.92
N SER A 224 19.32 -23.39 -22.09
CA SER A 224 19.18 -24.18 -23.31
C SER A 224 20.52 -24.60 -23.85
N SER A 225 20.56 -25.69 -24.64
CA SER A 225 21.76 -26.14 -25.32
C SER A 225 22.36 -25.09 -26.26
N THR A 226 21.51 -24.19 -26.78
CA THR A 226 21.87 -23.09 -27.70
C THR A 226 22.21 -21.79 -26.98
N ALA A 227 22.08 -21.73 -25.65
CA ALA A 227 22.38 -20.53 -24.86
C ALA A 227 23.85 -20.12 -25.00
N SER A 228 24.13 -18.83 -24.90
CA SER A 228 25.50 -18.31 -24.93
C SER A 228 26.34 -18.87 -23.78
N SER A 229 27.65 -18.97 -23.99
CA SER A 229 28.58 -19.44 -22.96
C SER A 229 28.48 -18.66 -21.65
N HIS A 230 28.14 -17.36 -21.72
CA HIS A 230 27.94 -16.51 -20.56
C HIS A 230 26.70 -16.95 -19.76
N LYS A 231 25.57 -17.26 -20.42
CA LYS A 231 24.36 -17.75 -19.73
C LYS A 231 24.58 -19.15 -19.15
N LYS A 232 25.27 -20.04 -19.88
CA LYS A 232 25.60 -21.39 -19.40
C LYS A 232 26.44 -21.41 -18.13
N LYS A 233 27.32 -20.43 -17.93
CA LYS A 233 28.10 -20.28 -16.68
C LYS A 233 27.23 -19.93 -15.48
N GLN A 234 26.05 -19.41 -15.71
CA GLN A 234 25.10 -19.02 -14.65
C GLN A 234 24.09 -20.12 -14.33
N GLU A 235 24.18 -21.29 -14.99
CA GLU A 235 23.33 -22.44 -14.65
C GLU A 235 23.69 -22.98 -13.27
N GLY A 236 22.66 -23.21 -12.44
CA GLY A 236 22.88 -23.69 -11.08
C GLY A 236 21.72 -23.43 -10.16
N ASP A 237 21.97 -23.74 -8.90
CA ASP A 237 21.06 -23.58 -7.79
C ASP A 237 21.54 -22.41 -6.91
N TYR A 238 20.63 -21.55 -6.49
CA TYR A 238 20.95 -20.32 -5.76
C TYR A 238 20.08 -20.17 -4.52
N LEU A 239 20.73 -19.95 -3.37
CA LEU A 239 20.05 -19.54 -2.15
C LEU A 239 20.20 -18.02 -1.97
N GLU A 240 19.12 -17.35 -1.66
CA GLU A 240 19.08 -15.91 -1.49
C GLU A 240 18.35 -15.55 -0.21
N ASN A 241 19.06 -14.93 0.74
CA ASN A 241 18.45 -14.28 1.89
C ASN A 241 18.64 -12.78 1.73
N LEU A 242 17.53 -12.06 1.63
CA LEU A 242 17.50 -10.66 1.23
C LEU A 242 16.84 -9.81 2.30
N LEU A 243 17.36 -8.61 2.50
CA LEU A 243 16.71 -7.53 3.22
C LEU A 243 16.20 -6.51 2.22
N SER A 244 14.91 -6.20 2.28
CA SER A 244 14.31 -5.13 1.48
C SER A 244 13.80 -4.03 2.37
N TYR A 245 13.98 -2.79 1.97
CA TYR A 245 13.27 -1.67 2.57
C TYR A 245 12.66 -0.77 1.50
N ASN A 246 11.52 -0.19 1.86
CA ASN A 246 10.77 0.69 0.98
C ASN A 246 10.30 1.91 1.77
N LEU A 247 10.69 3.08 1.32
CA LEU A 247 10.31 4.38 1.86
C LEU A 247 9.30 5.02 0.90
N ILE A 248 8.10 5.31 1.38
CA ILE A 248 7.03 5.92 0.57
C ILE A 248 6.62 7.23 1.23
N PHE A 249 6.84 8.33 0.53
CA PHE A 249 6.30 9.62 0.91
C PHE A 249 5.09 9.95 0.02
N ASN A 250 3.90 10.05 0.62
CA ASN A 250 2.63 10.15 -0.10
C ASN A 250 1.85 11.41 0.30
N LYS A 251 1.89 12.41 -0.56
CA LYS A 251 1.17 13.68 -0.47
C LYS A 251 0.08 13.81 -1.54
N LEU A 252 -0.48 12.69 -1.99
CA LEU A 252 -1.62 12.70 -2.89
C LEU A 252 -2.89 13.06 -2.11
N ASP A 253 -3.77 13.83 -2.73
CA ASP A 253 -5.10 14.18 -2.21
C ASP A 253 -5.96 12.93 -1.93
N GLN A 254 -5.82 11.90 -2.77
CA GLN A 254 -6.49 10.61 -2.62
C GLN A 254 -5.69 9.47 -3.29
N ASN A 255 -5.84 8.24 -2.77
CA ASN A 255 -5.09 7.09 -3.29
C ASN A 255 -5.69 6.51 -4.59
N PHE A 256 -6.99 6.69 -4.80
CA PHE A 256 -7.69 6.24 -6.00
C PHE A 256 -8.08 7.44 -6.86
N GLN A 257 -7.67 7.44 -8.13
CA GLN A 257 -7.86 8.56 -9.07
C GLN A 257 -7.38 9.91 -8.50
N PRO A 258 -6.10 10.04 -8.11
CA PRO A 258 -5.60 11.28 -7.55
C PRO A 258 -5.72 12.42 -8.55
N THR A 259 -6.07 13.61 -8.04
CA THR A 259 -6.25 14.82 -8.84
C THR A 259 -5.13 15.82 -8.60
N ASP A 260 -4.52 15.81 -7.43
CA ASP A 260 -3.42 16.70 -7.07
C ASP A 260 -2.42 16.03 -6.12
N GLY A 261 -1.25 16.63 -5.98
CA GLY A 261 -0.21 16.19 -5.08
C GLY A 261 0.87 15.34 -5.76
N TYR A 262 1.67 14.68 -4.92
CA TYR A 262 2.78 13.84 -5.39
C TYR A 262 3.04 12.66 -4.47
N LYS A 263 3.63 11.62 -5.05
CA LYS A 263 4.09 10.44 -4.32
C LYS A 263 5.51 10.12 -4.76
N PHE A 264 6.37 9.88 -3.80
CA PHE A 264 7.75 9.45 -3.98
C PHE A 264 7.94 8.11 -3.30
N GLY A 265 8.55 7.15 -3.97
CA GLY A 265 8.92 5.84 -3.45
C GLY A 265 10.39 5.55 -3.74
N PHE A 266 11.12 5.10 -2.73
CA PHE A 266 12.46 4.56 -2.89
C PHE A 266 12.50 3.18 -2.25
N SER A 267 12.97 2.18 -2.99
CA SER A 267 13.19 0.85 -2.46
C SER A 267 14.56 0.31 -2.80
N GLN A 268 15.11 -0.46 -1.86
CA GLN A 268 16.36 -1.15 -2.04
C GLN A 268 16.25 -2.59 -1.56
N VAL A 269 16.84 -3.52 -2.30
CA VAL A 269 16.98 -4.92 -1.94
C VAL A 269 18.46 -5.22 -1.80
N LEU A 270 18.83 -5.70 -0.62
CA LEU A 270 20.20 -5.99 -0.22
C LEU A 270 20.36 -7.49 0.04
N PRO A 271 21.43 -8.14 -0.41
CA PRO A 271 21.75 -9.50 -0.02
C PRO A 271 22.26 -9.51 1.44
N ILE A 272 21.66 -10.35 2.31
CA ILE A 272 22.21 -10.64 3.66
C ILE A 272 23.19 -11.79 3.53
N TYR A 273 22.73 -12.85 2.87
CA TYR A 273 23.52 -14.03 2.51
C TYR A 273 22.91 -14.57 1.22
N ALA A 274 23.67 -14.58 0.16
CA ALA A 274 23.23 -15.04 -1.16
C ALA A 274 24.41 -15.60 -1.95
N ASP A 275 24.13 -16.59 -2.80
CA ASP A 275 25.12 -17.16 -3.72
C ASP A 275 25.47 -16.20 -4.86
N ASP A 276 24.62 -15.19 -5.10
CA ASP A 276 24.81 -14.10 -6.05
C ASP A 276 24.54 -12.77 -5.36
N LEU A 277 25.58 -11.98 -5.15
CA LEU A 277 25.50 -10.73 -4.42
C LEU A 277 25.08 -9.58 -5.33
N SER A 278 23.80 -9.34 -5.46
CA SER A 278 23.28 -8.22 -6.24
C SER A 278 22.43 -7.26 -5.42
N ILE A 279 22.62 -5.95 -5.64
CA ILE A 279 21.83 -4.87 -5.04
C ILE A 279 20.86 -4.35 -6.09
N THR A 280 19.58 -4.30 -5.72
CA THR A 280 18.55 -3.69 -6.57
C THR A 280 18.06 -2.39 -5.94
N ASN A 281 18.08 -1.31 -6.69
CA ASN A 281 17.54 -0.01 -6.32
C ASN A 281 16.39 0.36 -7.24
N SER A 282 15.29 0.92 -6.69
CA SER A 282 14.25 1.51 -7.50
C SER A 282 13.74 2.81 -6.91
N LEU A 283 13.37 3.71 -7.80
CA LEU A 283 12.79 5.01 -7.48
C LEU A 283 11.54 5.20 -8.34
N ASP A 284 10.44 5.49 -7.66
CA ASP A 284 9.15 5.80 -8.25
C ASP A 284 8.76 7.22 -7.86
N TYR A 285 8.42 8.06 -8.83
CA TYR A 285 7.87 9.37 -8.59
C TYR A 285 6.62 9.57 -9.44
N SER A 286 5.58 10.09 -8.82
CA SER A 286 4.37 10.50 -9.54
C SER A 286 3.88 11.83 -9.03
N LYS A 287 3.49 12.71 -9.95
CA LYS A 287 2.89 14.01 -9.65
C LYS A 287 1.60 14.15 -10.43
N TYR A 288 0.61 14.73 -9.77
CA TYR A 288 -0.68 15.09 -10.36
C TYR A 288 -0.91 16.58 -10.15
N TYR A 289 -1.58 17.18 -11.12
CA TYR A 289 -1.93 18.61 -11.10
C TYR A 289 -3.27 18.81 -11.79
N SER A 290 -4.22 19.34 -11.05
CA SER A 290 -5.54 19.70 -11.58
C SER A 290 -5.46 21.11 -12.18
N ALA A 291 -5.51 21.20 -13.50
CA ALA A 291 -5.56 22.49 -14.19
C ALA A 291 -6.96 23.08 -14.18
N THR A 292 -7.97 22.21 -14.25
CA THR A 292 -9.40 22.54 -14.09
C THR A 292 -10.09 21.34 -13.45
N ASP A 293 -11.34 21.47 -13.00
CA ASP A 293 -12.13 20.40 -12.41
C ASP A 293 -12.22 19.14 -13.32
N ASN A 294 -12.06 19.31 -14.63
CA ASN A 294 -12.17 18.23 -15.61
C ASN A 294 -10.85 17.89 -16.32
N LEU A 295 -9.74 18.56 -16.00
CA LEU A 295 -8.46 18.35 -16.68
C LEU A 295 -7.34 18.17 -15.67
N ILE A 296 -6.83 16.94 -15.58
CA ILE A 296 -5.76 16.54 -14.67
C ILE A 296 -4.54 16.13 -15.48
N PHE A 297 -3.41 16.76 -15.21
CA PHE A 297 -2.12 16.36 -15.74
C PHE A 297 -1.43 15.41 -14.76
N SER A 298 -0.79 14.36 -15.29
CA SER A 298 0.03 13.47 -14.48
C SER A 298 1.36 13.17 -15.15
N GLY A 299 2.43 13.22 -14.36
CA GLY A 299 3.76 12.77 -14.75
C GLY A 299 4.24 11.64 -13.84
N LYS A 300 4.84 10.59 -14.43
CA LYS A 300 5.39 9.47 -13.68
C LYS A 300 6.81 9.20 -14.14
N LEU A 301 7.73 9.02 -13.19
CA LEU A 301 9.11 8.62 -13.41
C LEU A 301 9.34 7.30 -12.68
N PHE A 302 9.95 6.35 -13.36
CA PHE A 302 10.36 5.09 -12.79
C PHE A 302 11.82 4.84 -13.18
N LEU A 303 12.67 4.66 -12.16
CA LEU A 303 14.07 4.28 -12.34
C LEU A 303 14.32 3.00 -11.56
N LYS A 304 14.99 2.05 -12.17
CA LYS A 304 15.40 0.82 -11.53
C LYS A 304 16.80 0.44 -12.00
N ALA A 305 17.65 0.03 -11.06
CA ALA A 305 19.00 -0.43 -11.33
C ALA A 305 19.29 -1.68 -10.51
N VAL A 306 19.97 -2.63 -11.10
CA VAL A 306 20.55 -3.79 -10.44
C VAL A 306 22.03 -3.80 -10.70
N ASN A 307 22.82 -3.95 -9.66
CA ASN A 307 24.28 -4.01 -9.72
C ASN A 307 24.74 -5.25 -8.96
N SER A 308 25.56 -6.07 -9.58
CA SER A 308 26.29 -7.14 -8.90
C SER A 308 27.48 -6.56 -8.14
N ILE A 309 27.81 -7.15 -7.01
CA ILE A 309 28.98 -6.80 -6.18
C ILE A 309 30.20 -7.61 -6.64
N ASP A 310 29.99 -8.87 -7.06
CA ASP A 310 31.07 -9.81 -7.38
C ASP A 310 31.30 -9.94 -8.89
N ASP A 311 30.30 -10.47 -9.61
CA ASP A 311 30.38 -10.79 -11.03
C ASP A 311 29.29 -10.04 -11.81
N ASP A 312 28.94 -10.56 -12.99
CA ASP A 312 27.81 -10.04 -13.76
C ASP A 312 26.47 -10.36 -13.09
N VAL A 313 25.51 -9.45 -13.26
CA VAL A 313 24.12 -9.66 -12.83
C VAL A 313 23.55 -10.90 -13.51
N ARG A 314 23.10 -11.87 -12.69
CA ARG A 314 22.48 -13.11 -13.16
C ARG A 314 21.30 -12.81 -14.08
N VAL A 315 21.12 -13.61 -15.13
CA VAL A 315 20.10 -13.38 -16.17
C VAL A 315 18.69 -13.30 -15.61
N SER A 316 18.38 -14.06 -14.56
CA SER A 316 17.08 -14.03 -13.86
C SER A 316 16.86 -12.75 -13.03
N ARG A 317 17.94 -12.02 -12.73
CA ARG A 317 17.91 -10.77 -11.95
C ARG A 317 17.97 -9.51 -12.82
N ARG A 318 18.25 -9.66 -14.11
CA ARG A 318 18.29 -8.51 -15.03
C ARG A 318 16.91 -7.85 -15.09
N ILE A 319 16.94 -6.53 -15.24
CA ILE A 319 15.73 -5.73 -15.31
C ILE A 319 15.26 -5.68 -16.74
N TYR A 320 14.02 -6.09 -16.94
CA TYR A 320 13.29 -5.93 -18.19
C TYR A 320 12.19 -4.88 -18.00
N ILE A 321 11.96 -4.06 -19.02
CA ILE A 321 10.89 -3.05 -18.96
C ILE A 321 9.56 -3.77 -19.25
N PRO A 322 8.64 -3.83 -18.29
CA PRO A 322 7.36 -4.50 -18.52
C PRO A 322 6.50 -3.71 -19.53
N SER A 323 5.71 -4.41 -20.32
CA SER A 323 4.78 -3.82 -21.31
C SER A 323 3.77 -2.84 -20.71
N SER A 324 3.47 -2.98 -19.41
CA SER A 324 2.63 -2.03 -18.67
C SER A 324 3.27 -0.65 -18.49
N LYS A 325 4.60 -0.56 -18.54
CA LYS A 325 5.37 0.71 -18.45
C LYS A 325 5.70 1.29 -19.82
N LEU A 326 5.93 0.43 -20.81
CA LEU A 326 6.25 0.84 -22.18
C LEU A 326 5.31 0.12 -23.16
N ARG A 327 4.21 0.76 -23.52
CA ARG A 327 3.21 0.18 -24.44
C ARG A 327 3.68 0.27 -25.90
N GLY A 328 3.35 -0.75 -26.69
CA GLY A 328 3.67 -0.79 -28.11
C GLY A 328 5.06 -1.31 -28.46
N PHE A 329 5.81 -1.81 -27.48
CA PHE A 329 7.10 -2.46 -27.65
C PHE A 329 7.05 -3.89 -27.11
N GLU A 330 7.81 -4.78 -27.71
CA GLU A 330 8.01 -6.12 -27.16
C GLU A 330 8.77 -6.01 -25.83
N PRO A 331 8.44 -6.85 -24.84
CA PRO A 331 9.21 -6.92 -23.60
C PRO A 331 10.65 -7.34 -23.91
N GLY A 332 11.62 -6.52 -23.53
CA GLY A 332 13.02 -6.77 -23.83
C GLY A 332 13.95 -6.47 -22.67
#